data_94717999a021cdf052983f43bf000a02
#
_entry.id   94717999a021cdf052983f43bf000a02
#
_cell.length_a   1.000
_cell.length_b   1.000
_cell.length_c   1.000
_cell.angle_alpha   90.00
_cell.angle_beta   90.00
_cell.angle_gamma   90.00
#
_symmetry.space_group_name_H-M   'P 1'
#
loop_
_entity.id
_entity.type
_entity.pdbx_description
1 polymer ?
#
loop_
_entity_poly.entity_id
_entity_poly.type
_entity_poly.pdbx_seq_one_letter_code
_entity_poly.pdbx_strand_id
1 'polypeptide(L)'
;MQYHHDGYIGRDPRIRTAQGTGIDRTAELPETMDVLIVGAGPAGIVQAAQLTEYPDVHTRIIERRPDRLVAGRADGLFPRSCETFQAFEFYEEIAHEAAHMREMSFWGPKPENPSEIARGARADDPPAYVSEFPILTVNQARVIDYFARRAENGPARININYGFEFLDLTVHEEGEYPVEVKLLDEHGEQRTVRAKYVVGCDGARSKVRDCIDVEVLTDPADQAWAVMDILANTDFPDFRTRSGIASDKDGSILLIPREGGFLTRFYVSLDAPTPENRERVRATTAEQAIERANRILSPYTVDVKEVTWFSIYEVRHSVAQSFDDVAAQKNPALNPHVFIAGDACHTHSAKAGQGMNVSIQDGWNLAWKLGQVLEGRSDESLLQTYNDERQDVAQKLIDYDKEWSAMMSRSPEEMAGPHEIVDFFTSTANFPGGFDTKYPSSTLIGDGAAQELAQNFPLGMRFKSAEVSRVCDTTTEQLGHHFRADGRWRLYAFADESGQAVAELADWLENSADSPVEQFTPAGTDIDSVFDAKVIYQQGYHDVDLGAVPRLFMPKVGHRQVIDWEKVYAAIPHNDIFEERKIDRAGALVIVRPDMYVAHVLPLSARAEITEFFAQNMVRTKVANFS
;
A
#
# COMPACT_ATOMS: atom_id res chain seq x y z
N MET A 1 -20.84 8.37 21.08
CA MET A 1 -20.42 8.19 22.49
C MET A 1 -19.75 6.85 22.57
N GLN A 2 -18.48 6.81 22.87
CA GLN A 2 -17.70 5.57 22.87
C GLN A 2 -16.78 5.53 24.11
N TYR A 3 -16.62 4.36 24.70
CA TYR A 3 -15.66 4.12 25.76
C TYR A 3 -14.42 3.43 25.20
N HIS A 4 -13.26 3.90 25.60
CA HIS A 4 -11.97 3.41 25.20
C HIS A 4 -11.12 3.13 26.44
N HIS A 5 -9.99 2.42 26.32
CA HIS A 5 -9.09 2.13 27.45
C HIS A 5 -8.62 3.39 28.20
N ASP A 6 -8.57 4.54 27.54
CA ASP A 6 -8.26 5.82 28.17
C ASP A 6 -9.49 6.57 28.73
N GLY A 7 -10.67 5.99 28.62
CA GLY A 7 -11.92 6.52 29.17
C GLY A 7 -12.95 6.86 28.12
N TYR A 8 -13.86 7.76 28.48
CA TYR A 8 -14.98 8.16 27.64
C TYR A 8 -14.58 9.18 26.57
N ILE A 9 -14.91 8.88 25.31
CA ILE A 9 -14.74 9.76 24.18
C ILE A 9 -16.12 10.30 23.76
N GLY A 10 -16.36 11.60 24.02
CA GLY A 10 -17.63 12.26 23.70
C GLY A 10 -17.72 12.81 22.28
N ARG A 11 -16.61 12.83 21.57
CA ARG A 11 -16.48 13.28 20.18
C ARG A 11 -16.35 12.08 19.22
N ASP A 12 -16.12 12.34 17.96
CA ASP A 12 -15.80 11.31 16.96
C ASP A 12 -14.55 10.51 17.42
N PRO A 13 -14.66 9.19 17.64
CA PRO A 13 -13.54 8.37 18.12
C PRO A 13 -12.37 8.28 17.14
N ARG A 14 -12.61 8.58 15.85
CA ARG A 14 -11.57 8.64 14.83
C ARG A 14 -10.65 9.85 15.00
N ILE A 15 -11.09 10.88 15.77
CA ILE A 15 -10.26 12.05 16.13
C ILE A 15 -9.49 11.72 17.39
N ARG A 16 -8.25 11.26 17.22
CA ARG A 16 -7.37 10.88 18.33
C ARG A 16 -6.92 12.12 19.13
N THR A 17 -6.43 11.91 20.33
CA THR A 17 -5.87 13.00 21.14
C THR A 17 -4.58 13.50 20.48
N ALA A 18 -4.44 14.82 20.34
CA ALA A 18 -3.21 15.44 19.85
C ALA A 18 -2.07 15.20 20.84
N GLN A 19 -0.89 14.88 20.31
CA GLN A 19 0.33 14.61 21.08
C GLN A 19 1.53 15.27 20.40
N GLY A 20 2.63 15.47 21.11
CA GLY A 20 3.86 15.99 20.57
C GLY A 20 3.63 17.25 19.72
N THR A 21 4.13 17.25 18.51
CA THR A 21 3.99 18.36 17.55
C THR A 21 2.54 18.69 17.17
N GLY A 22 1.60 17.80 17.43
CA GLY A 22 0.17 18.01 17.14
C GLY A 22 -0.56 18.88 18.16
N ILE A 23 0.00 19.12 19.36
CA ILE A 23 -0.65 19.90 20.43
C ILE A 23 -0.78 21.38 20.00
N ASP A 24 0.33 21.98 19.57
CA ASP A 24 0.43 23.40 19.22
C ASP A 24 0.77 23.60 17.72
N ARG A 25 0.28 22.69 16.86
CA ARG A 25 0.60 22.73 15.44
C ARG A 25 0.05 23.96 14.76
N THR A 26 0.93 24.77 14.20
CA THR A 26 0.56 25.95 13.39
C THR A 26 0.19 25.54 11.96
N ALA A 27 -0.70 26.32 11.34
CA ALA A 27 -1.02 26.18 9.91
C ALA A 27 0.14 26.64 9.01
N GLU A 28 0.94 27.59 9.48
CA GLU A 28 2.08 28.12 8.75
C GLU A 28 3.18 27.06 8.59
N LEU A 29 3.83 27.07 7.42
CA LEU A 29 5.00 26.23 7.16
C LEU A 29 6.20 26.78 7.97
N PRO A 30 6.80 25.99 8.89
CA PRO A 30 7.94 26.45 9.67
C PRO A 30 9.23 26.54 8.84
N GLU A 31 10.25 27.21 9.38
CA GLU A 31 11.56 27.29 8.73
C GLU A 31 12.34 25.96 8.77
N THR A 32 12.11 25.14 9.81
CA THR A 32 12.76 23.84 9.98
C THR A 32 11.76 22.75 10.31
N MET A 33 12.02 21.52 9.85
CA MET A 33 11.20 20.33 10.10
C MET A 33 12.02 19.05 9.97
N ASP A 34 11.53 17.94 10.53
CA ASP A 34 12.22 16.66 10.37
C ASP A 34 11.96 16.08 8.97
N VAL A 35 10.71 16.10 8.50
CA VAL A 35 10.33 15.56 7.19
C VAL A 35 9.53 16.59 6.40
N LEU A 36 9.96 16.88 5.17
CA LEU A 36 9.18 17.60 4.18
C LEU A 36 8.75 16.65 3.04
N ILE A 37 7.45 16.45 2.90
CA ILE A 37 6.85 15.70 1.80
C ILE A 37 6.43 16.68 0.71
N VAL A 38 6.94 16.50 -0.51
CA VAL A 38 6.64 17.36 -1.67
C VAL A 38 5.63 16.67 -2.58
N GLY A 39 4.38 17.12 -2.54
CA GLY A 39 3.25 16.56 -3.30
C GLY A 39 2.30 15.72 -2.46
N ALA A 40 1.01 16.07 -2.50
CA ALA A 40 -0.07 15.39 -1.80
C ALA A 40 -0.86 14.42 -2.71
N GLY A 41 -0.14 13.73 -3.62
CA GLY A 41 -0.65 12.58 -4.35
C GLY A 41 -0.68 11.32 -3.47
N PRO A 42 -1.08 10.14 -4.03
CA PRO A 42 -1.20 8.89 -3.27
C PRO A 42 0.07 8.51 -2.48
N ALA A 43 1.26 8.68 -3.07
CA ALA A 43 2.53 8.37 -2.39
C ALA A 43 2.82 9.32 -1.22
N GLY A 44 2.51 10.62 -1.34
CA GLY A 44 2.81 11.59 -0.29
C GLY A 44 1.78 11.55 0.85
N ILE A 45 0.50 11.39 0.51
CA ILE A 45 -0.55 11.44 1.54
C ILE A 45 -0.55 10.23 2.45
N VAL A 46 -0.20 9.03 1.94
CA VAL A 46 -0.06 7.83 2.79
C VAL A 46 1.10 7.99 3.78
N GLN A 47 2.18 8.69 3.38
CA GLN A 47 3.29 9.00 4.30
C GLN A 47 2.83 9.92 5.43
N ALA A 48 2.08 10.98 5.12
CA ALA A 48 1.50 11.85 6.15
C ALA A 48 0.57 11.07 7.10
N ALA A 49 -0.24 10.15 6.55
CA ALA A 49 -1.13 9.30 7.33
C ALA A 49 -0.39 8.29 8.22
N GLN A 50 0.80 7.80 7.81
CA GLN A 50 1.64 6.96 8.65
C GLN A 50 2.42 7.79 9.67
N LEU A 51 3.03 8.90 9.25
CA LEU A 51 3.87 9.73 10.12
C LEU A 51 3.08 10.46 11.22
N THR A 52 1.75 10.59 11.08
CA THR A 52 0.93 11.13 12.17
C THR A 52 0.96 10.27 13.44
N GLU A 53 1.35 8.98 13.32
CA GLU A 53 1.52 8.05 14.45
C GLU A 53 2.83 8.26 15.22
N TYR A 54 3.70 9.15 14.75
CA TYR A 54 4.97 9.53 15.35
C TYR A 54 4.90 11.00 15.77
N PRO A 55 4.23 11.31 16.90
CA PRO A 55 3.85 12.67 17.24
C PRO A 55 5.02 13.60 17.55
N ASP A 56 6.18 13.07 17.89
CA ASP A 56 7.39 13.86 18.14
C ASP A 56 8.18 14.17 16.86
N VAL A 57 7.79 13.57 15.72
CA VAL A 57 8.39 13.83 14.40
C VAL A 57 7.70 15.03 13.73
N HIS A 58 8.46 16.08 13.49
CA HIS A 58 7.93 17.31 12.87
C HIS A 58 7.80 17.12 11.34
N THR A 59 6.68 16.59 10.89
CA THR A 59 6.38 16.34 9.47
C THR A 59 5.54 17.45 8.85
N ARG A 60 5.88 17.88 7.62
CA ARG A 60 5.08 18.77 6.78
C ARG A 60 4.87 18.17 5.39
N ILE A 61 3.71 18.44 4.80
CA ILE A 61 3.40 18.04 3.43
C ILE A 61 2.89 19.26 2.65
N ILE A 62 3.49 19.51 1.50
CA ILE A 62 3.15 20.61 0.62
C ILE A 62 2.54 20.13 -0.70
N GLU A 63 1.65 20.94 -1.25
CA GLU A 63 1.00 20.68 -2.54
C GLU A 63 0.89 21.99 -3.33
N ARG A 64 1.29 21.93 -4.61
CA ARG A 64 1.26 23.12 -5.49
C ARG A 64 -0.13 23.59 -5.89
N ARG A 65 -1.11 22.66 -5.90
CA ARG A 65 -2.51 23.04 -6.15
C ARG A 65 -3.01 23.93 -5.01
N PRO A 66 -3.89 24.89 -5.31
CA PRO A 66 -4.43 25.79 -4.28
C PRO A 66 -5.43 25.11 -3.35
N ASP A 67 -5.93 23.92 -3.70
CA ASP A 67 -6.95 23.17 -2.96
C ASP A 67 -6.84 21.67 -3.27
N ARG A 68 -7.68 20.88 -2.60
CA ARG A 68 -7.79 19.43 -2.76
C ARG A 68 -8.05 19.00 -4.21
N LEU A 69 -7.62 17.81 -4.54
CA LEU A 69 -7.96 17.19 -5.82
C LEU A 69 -9.47 16.91 -5.88
N VAL A 70 -10.13 17.36 -6.95
CA VAL A 70 -11.57 17.09 -7.16
C VAL A 70 -11.80 15.80 -7.94
N ALA A 71 -11.00 15.58 -9.01
CA ALA A 71 -11.06 14.39 -9.83
C ALA A 71 -9.64 13.93 -10.20
N GLY A 72 -9.34 12.65 -9.95
CA GLY A 72 -8.05 12.03 -10.27
C GLY A 72 -8.11 11.18 -11.52
N ARG A 73 -6.94 10.74 -11.97
CA ARG A 73 -6.78 9.87 -13.16
C ARG A 73 -6.93 8.39 -12.83
N ALA A 74 -6.42 7.98 -11.67
CA ALA A 74 -6.50 6.61 -11.18
C ALA A 74 -7.82 6.35 -10.46
N ASP A 75 -8.23 5.09 -10.45
CA ASP A 75 -9.49 4.65 -9.85
C ASP A 75 -9.47 3.20 -9.34
N GLY A 76 -8.68 2.31 -9.96
CA GLY A 76 -8.59 0.91 -9.58
C GLY A 76 -7.77 0.69 -8.31
N LEU A 77 -8.35 -0.04 -7.35
CA LEU A 77 -7.75 -0.40 -6.07
C LEU A 77 -7.74 -1.90 -5.94
N PHE A 78 -6.58 -2.49 -5.91
CA PHE A 78 -6.40 -3.92 -5.82
C PHE A 78 -6.37 -4.41 -4.35
N PRO A 79 -6.55 -5.71 -4.11
CA PRO A 79 -6.69 -6.25 -2.76
C PRO A 79 -5.59 -5.84 -1.77
N ARG A 80 -4.34 -5.76 -2.20
CA ARG A 80 -3.25 -5.30 -1.31
C ARG A 80 -3.45 -3.87 -0.81
N SER A 81 -4.00 -2.98 -1.66
CA SER A 81 -4.37 -1.63 -1.24
C SER A 81 -5.58 -1.64 -0.30
N CYS A 82 -6.53 -2.57 -0.48
CA CYS A 82 -7.64 -2.76 0.45
C CYS A 82 -7.15 -3.23 1.83
N GLU A 83 -6.17 -4.16 1.90
CA GLU A 83 -5.49 -4.52 3.16
C GLU A 83 -4.81 -3.31 3.81
N THR A 84 -4.19 -2.44 2.99
CA THR A 84 -3.61 -1.18 3.48
C THR A 84 -4.69 -0.26 4.07
N PHE A 85 -5.82 -0.09 3.40
CA PHE A 85 -6.93 0.73 3.92
C PHE A 85 -7.51 0.17 5.21
N GLN A 86 -7.56 -1.17 5.34
CA GLN A 86 -7.93 -1.84 6.58
C GLN A 86 -6.94 -1.48 7.70
N ALA A 87 -5.63 -1.54 7.43
CA ALA A 87 -4.61 -1.15 8.39
C ALA A 87 -4.67 0.33 8.80
N PHE A 88 -5.10 1.21 7.89
CA PHE A 88 -5.36 2.64 8.16
C PHE A 88 -6.77 2.93 8.67
N GLU A 89 -7.58 1.89 8.94
CA GLU A 89 -8.89 1.95 9.61
C GLU A 89 -9.99 2.70 8.83
N PHE A 90 -9.97 2.66 7.48
CA PHE A 90 -11.03 3.27 6.66
C PHE A 90 -11.54 2.41 5.50
N TYR A 91 -11.19 1.11 5.47
CA TYR A 91 -11.59 0.22 4.38
C TYR A 91 -13.10 0.14 4.19
N GLU A 92 -13.88 -0.04 5.27
CA GLU A 92 -15.34 -0.17 5.19
C GLU A 92 -15.99 1.08 4.61
N GLU A 93 -15.49 2.26 4.98
CA GLU A 93 -16.04 3.53 4.50
C GLU A 93 -15.80 3.70 2.99
N ILE A 94 -14.58 3.48 2.53
CA ILE A 94 -14.24 3.62 1.10
C ILE A 94 -14.88 2.50 0.27
N ALA A 95 -14.98 1.27 0.80
CA ALA A 95 -15.63 0.16 0.13
C ALA A 95 -17.13 0.41 -0.05
N HIS A 96 -17.78 1.11 0.88
CA HIS A 96 -19.19 1.47 0.78
C HIS A 96 -19.50 2.41 -0.39
N GLU A 97 -18.60 3.33 -0.73
CA GLU A 97 -18.78 4.25 -1.87
C GLU A 97 -18.26 3.65 -3.19
N ALA A 98 -17.37 2.67 -3.16
CA ALA A 98 -16.71 2.10 -4.34
C ALA A 98 -17.64 1.17 -5.16
N ALA A 99 -17.32 1.00 -6.44
CA ALA A 99 -17.80 -0.16 -7.17
C ALA A 99 -16.91 -1.37 -6.89
N HIS A 100 -17.53 -2.53 -6.68
CA HIS A 100 -16.85 -3.78 -6.38
C HIS A 100 -16.74 -4.63 -7.63
N MET A 101 -15.57 -5.20 -7.89
CA MET A 101 -15.31 -6.11 -8.99
C MET A 101 -14.76 -7.42 -8.47
N ARG A 102 -15.36 -8.54 -8.90
CA ARG A 102 -14.92 -9.90 -8.55
C ARG A 102 -14.77 -10.80 -9.77
N GLU A 103 -15.07 -10.27 -10.95
CA GLU A 103 -15.03 -11.02 -12.20
C GLU A 103 -14.58 -10.10 -13.34
N MET A 104 -13.84 -10.67 -14.28
CA MET A 104 -13.53 -10.05 -15.56
C MET A 104 -14.13 -10.88 -16.69
N SER A 105 -14.81 -10.25 -17.66
CA SER A 105 -15.28 -10.88 -18.88
C SER A 105 -14.39 -10.54 -20.06
N PHE A 106 -14.26 -11.51 -20.98
CA PHE A 106 -13.48 -11.39 -22.21
C PHE A 106 -14.38 -11.54 -23.40
N TRP A 107 -14.36 -10.54 -24.29
CA TRP A 107 -15.17 -10.49 -25.48
C TRP A 107 -14.28 -10.41 -26.72
N GLY A 108 -14.62 -11.15 -27.76
CA GLY A 108 -13.87 -11.20 -29.00
C GLY A 108 -14.77 -11.32 -30.22
N PRO A 109 -14.20 -11.28 -31.45
CA PRO A 109 -14.94 -11.48 -32.68
C PRO A 109 -15.66 -12.82 -32.71
N LYS A 110 -16.92 -12.86 -33.21
CA LYS A 110 -17.63 -14.11 -33.45
C LYS A 110 -16.97 -14.89 -34.59
N PRO A 111 -16.71 -16.20 -34.44
CA PRO A 111 -16.10 -17.00 -35.50
C PRO A 111 -16.88 -16.96 -36.82
N GLU A 112 -18.22 -16.99 -36.72
CA GLU A 112 -19.14 -16.98 -37.87
C GLU A 112 -19.37 -15.60 -38.48
N ASN A 113 -19.12 -14.52 -37.72
CA ASN A 113 -19.27 -13.14 -38.17
C ASN A 113 -18.30 -12.22 -37.42
N PRO A 114 -17.04 -12.10 -37.85
CA PRO A 114 -16.01 -11.33 -37.14
C PRO A 114 -16.30 -9.83 -36.98
N SER A 115 -17.26 -9.27 -37.73
CA SER A 115 -17.71 -7.89 -37.54
C SER A 115 -18.55 -7.66 -36.28
N GLU A 116 -18.92 -8.73 -35.58
CA GLU A 116 -19.66 -8.69 -34.32
C GLU A 116 -18.86 -9.36 -33.22
N ILE A 117 -19.05 -8.91 -31.98
CA ILE A 117 -18.42 -9.52 -30.80
C ILE A 117 -19.33 -10.52 -30.10
N ALA A 118 -18.71 -11.48 -29.41
CA ALA A 118 -19.38 -12.40 -28.50
C ALA A 118 -18.55 -12.58 -27.23
N ARG A 119 -19.23 -12.96 -26.13
CA ARG A 119 -18.52 -13.30 -24.88
C ARG A 119 -17.79 -14.63 -25.06
N GLY A 120 -16.46 -14.61 -24.89
CA GLY A 120 -15.61 -15.80 -24.96
C GLY A 120 -15.46 -16.49 -23.59
N ALA A 121 -15.14 -15.74 -22.56
CA ALA A 121 -14.86 -16.29 -21.23
C ALA A 121 -15.18 -15.30 -20.10
N ARG A 122 -15.18 -15.83 -18.87
CA ARG A 122 -15.17 -15.08 -17.61
C ARG A 122 -14.12 -15.70 -16.68
N ALA A 123 -13.50 -14.87 -15.86
CA ALA A 123 -12.56 -15.31 -14.84
C ALA A 123 -12.78 -14.52 -13.55
N ASP A 124 -12.58 -15.18 -12.42
CA ASP A 124 -12.57 -14.51 -11.11
C ASP A 124 -11.44 -13.47 -11.06
N ASP A 125 -11.73 -12.29 -10.50
CA ASP A 125 -10.79 -11.17 -10.43
C ASP A 125 -10.94 -10.38 -9.11
N PRO A 126 -10.11 -10.62 -8.11
CA PRO A 126 -9.10 -11.68 -8.04
C PRO A 126 -9.72 -13.05 -7.75
N PRO A 127 -9.00 -14.14 -8.02
CA PRO A 127 -9.41 -15.47 -7.53
C PRO A 127 -9.59 -15.48 -6.01
N ALA A 128 -10.61 -16.18 -5.51
CA ALA A 128 -10.98 -16.19 -4.09
C ALA A 128 -9.85 -16.64 -3.14
N TYR A 129 -8.95 -17.50 -3.63
CA TYR A 129 -7.79 -17.95 -2.84
C TYR A 129 -6.70 -16.88 -2.68
N VAL A 130 -6.77 -15.78 -3.44
CA VAL A 130 -5.77 -14.70 -3.41
C VAL A 130 -6.03 -13.77 -2.25
N SER A 131 -7.28 -13.31 -2.08
CA SER A 131 -7.68 -12.40 -1.01
C SER A 131 -9.19 -12.43 -0.78
N GLU A 132 -9.59 -12.16 0.45
CA GLU A 132 -10.97 -11.89 0.85
C GLU A 132 -11.50 -10.58 0.28
N PHE A 133 -10.62 -9.61 -0.01
CA PHE A 133 -10.98 -8.32 -0.55
C PHE A 133 -11.26 -8.38 -2.06
N PRO A 134 -12.28 -7.64 -2.56
CA PRO A 134 -12.49 -7.45 -3.99
C PRO A 134 -11.53 -6.42 -4.57
N ILE A 135 -11.50 -6.29 -5.89
CA ILE A 135 -11.03 -5.06 -6.53
C ILE A 135 -12.11 -4.00 -6.35
N LEU A 136 -11.68 -2.80 -5.96
CA LEU A 136 -12.55 -1.63 -5.84
C LEU A 136 -12.24 -0.61 -6.94
N THR A 137 -13.25 0.14 -7.38
CA THR A 137 -13.03 1.36 -8.14
C THR A 137 -13.71 2.54 -7.45
N VAL A 138 -12.90 3.57 -7.21
CA VAL A 138 -13.33 4.83 -6.62
C VAL A 138 -12.39 5.94 -7.07
N ASN A 139 -12.90 7.15 -7.20
CA ASN A 139 -12.07 8.28 -7.63
C ASN A 139 -10.84 8.48 -6.74
N GLN A 140 -9.67 8.67 -7.34
CA GLN A 140 -8.39 8.92 -6.65
C GLN A 140 -8.49 10.04 -5.61
N ALA A 141 -9.30 11.07 -5.87
CA ALA A 141 -9.51 12.16 -4.93
C ALA A 141 -10.07 11.66 -3.59
N ARG A 142 -10.97 10.66 -3.61
CA ARG A 142 -11.53 10.06 -2.40
C ARG A 142 -10.48 9.26 -1.61
N VAL A 143 -9.60 8.55 -2.30
CA VAL A 143 -8.47 7.85 -1.65
C VAL A 143 -7.59 8.86 -0.90
N ILE A 144 -7.27 9.98 -1.56
CA ILE A 144 -6.48 11.07 -0.94
C ILE A 144 -7.24 11.66 0.27
N ASP A 145 -8.55 11.91 0.16
CA ASP A 145 -9.38 12.44 1.25
C ASP A 145 -9.35 11.54 2.49
N TYR A 146 -9.44 10.21 2.32
CA TYR A 146 -9.41 9.27 3.44
C TYR A 146 -8.06 9.27 4.17
N PHE A 147 -6.95 9.24 3.43
CA PHE A 147 -5.63 9.35 4.03
C PHE A 147 -5.38 10.72 4.66
N ALA A 148 -5.82 11.82 4.01
CA ALA A 148 -5.72 13.17 4.57
C ALA A 148 -6.48 13.28 5.90
N ARG A 149 -7.72 12.76 5.95
CA ARG A 149 -8.51 12.70 7.18
C ARG A 149 -7.79 11.91 8.28
N ARG A 150 -7.13 10.79 7.93
CA ARG A 150 -6.33 10.00 8.87
C ARG A 150 -5.14 10.81 9.41
N ALA A 151 -4.43 11.53 8.54
CA ALA A 151 -3.29 12.38 8.91
C ALA A 151 -3.72 13.55 9.82
N GLU A 152 -4.81 14.23 9.46
CA GLU A 152 -5.38 15.36 10.20
C GLU A 152 -5.93 14.97 11.58
N ASN A 153 -6.53 13.78 11.69
CA ASN A 153 -7.16 13.29 12.92
C ASN A 153 -6.21 12.47 13.80
N GLY A 154 -5.02 12.13 13.30
CA GLY A 154 -4.01 11.40 14.06
C GLY A 154 -3.30 12.28 15.10
N PRO A 155 -2.43 11.69 15.96
CA PRO A 155 -1.81 12.41 17.08
C PRO A 155 -1.00 13.64 16.67
N ALA A 156 -0.22 13.59 15.56
CA ALA A 156 0.61 14.71 15.10
C ALA A 156 -0.16 15.79 14.30
N ARG A 157 -1.46 15.61 13.96
CA ARG A 157 -2.28 16.60 13.25
C ARG A 157 -1.67 17.09 11.95
N ILE A 158 -1.29 16.21 11.05
CA ILE A 158 -0.63 16.57 9.80
C ILE A 158 -1.67 17.03 8.77
N ASN A 159 -1.64 18.33 8.45
CA ASN A 159 -2.49 18.95 7.43
C ASN A 159 -1.67 19.25 6.18
N ILE A 160 -2.32 19.24 5.00
CA ILE A 160 -1.68 19.60 3.74
C ILE A 160 -1.55 21.13 3.64
N ASN A 161 -0.33 21.61 3.37
CA ASN A 161 -0.07 23.00 3.04
C ASN A 161 -0.25 23.18 1.51
N TYR A 162 -1.43 23.67 1.09
CA TYR A 162 -1.75 23.92 -0.30
C TYR A 162 -1.15 25.22 -0.81
N GLY A 163 -0.94 25.32 -2.14
CA GLY A 163 -0.42 26.53 -2.80
C GLY A 163 1.11 26.64 -2.76
N PHE A 164 1.83 25.65 -2.23
CA PHE A 164 3.29 25.67 -2.16
C PHE A 164 3.91 24.89 -3.31
N GLU A 165 4.71 25.55 -4.15
CA GLU A 165 5.43 24.91 -5.25
C GLU A 165 6.90 24.70 -4.88
N PHE A 166 7.38 23.48 -5.01
CA PHE A 166 8.80 23.15 -4.90
C PHE A 166 9.58 23.72 -6.10
N LEU A 167 10.70 24.38 -5.83
CA LEU A 167 11.57 24.95 -6.85
C LEU A 167 12.88 24.20 -6.99
N ASP A 168 13.60 24.02 -5.88
CA ASP A 168 14.98 23.55 -5.84
C ASP A 168 15.35 23.04 -4.45
N LEU A 169 16.36 22.18 -4.36
CA LEU A 169 16.97 21.78 -3.09
C LEU A 169 18.50 21.68 -3.18
N THR A 170 19.14 21.76 -2.02
CA THR A 170 20.57 21.52 -1.86
C THR A 170 20.78 20.70 -0.60
N VAL A 171 21.53 19.61 -0.69
CA VAL A 171 21.96 18.80 0.46
C VAL A 171 23.32 19.30 0.93
N HIS A 172 23.41 19.71 2.19
CA HIS A 172 24.65 20.15 2.86
C HIS A 172 25.28 18.95 3.59
N GLU A 173 26.61 18.91 3.65
CA GLU A 173 27.36 17.84 4.32
C GLU A 173 27.20 17.88 5.84
N GLU A 174 26.88 19.04 6.41
CA GLU A 174 26.81 19.26 7.86
C GLU A 174 25.54 20.03 8.26
N GLY A 175 25.09 19.82 9.48
CA GLY A 175 23.96 20.54 10.08
C GLY A 175 22.84 19.60 10.51
N GLU A 176 22.06 20.02 11.50
CA GLU A 176 20.91 19.24 12.00
C GLU A 176 19.80 19.05 10.95
N TYR A 177 19.65 20.03 10.05
CA TYR A 177 18.69 20.04 8.94
C TYR A 177 19.46 20.23 7.62
N PRO A 178 20.07 19.14 7.09
CA PRO A 178 21.01 19.26 5.97
C PRO A 178 20.37 19.60 4.64
N VAL A 179 19.06 19.38 4.46
CA VAL A 179 18.39 19.64 3.18
C VAL A 179 17.77 21.04 3.20
N GLU A 180 18.34 21.96 2.41
CA GLU A 180 17.79 23.27 2.17
C GLU A 180 16.85 23.23 0.96
N VAL A 181 15.61 23.71 1.12
CA VAL A 181 14.57 23.64 0.08
C VAL A 181 14.04 25.04 -0.22
N LYS A 182 14.00 25.39 -1.51
CA LYS A 182 13.40 26.62 -2.03
C LYS A 182 12.00 26.35 -2.55
N LEU A 183 11.04 27.14 -2.12
CA LEU A 183 9.62 27.03 -2.42
C LEU A 183 9.08 28.37 -2.95
N LEU A 184 8.01 28.30 -3.78
CA LEU A 184 7.07 29.43 -3.89
C LEU A 184 5.91 29.17 -2.93
N ASP A 185 5.51 30.19 -2.18
CA ASP A 185 4.34 30.11 -1.32
C ASP A 185 3.04 30.43 -2.10
N GLU A 186 1.90 30.39 -1.41
CA GLU A 186 0.58 30.65 -1.97
C GLU A 186 0.40 32.05 -2.56
N HIS A 187 1.31 32.99 -2.23
CA HIS A 187 1.34 34.38 -2.75
C HIS A 187 2.36 34.52 -3.90
N GLY A 188 3.11 33.45 -4.24
CA GLY A 188 4.16 33.46 -5.25
C GLY A 188 5.48 34.06 -4.76
N GLU A 189 5.64 34.24 -3.44
CA GLU A 189 6.88 34.69 -2.84
C GLU A 189 7.83 33.52 -2.56
N GLN A 190 9.12 33.74 -2.84
CA GLN A 190 10.11 32.68 -2.59
C GLN A 190 10.41 32.56 -1.10
N ARG A 191 10.34 31.33 -0.59
CA ARG A 191 10.71 30.96 0.79
C ARG A 191 11.79 29.89 0.78
N THR A 192 12.63 29.88 1.81
CA THR A 192 13.61 28.83 2.06
C THR A 192 13.27 28.15 3.38
N VAL A 193 13.21 26.81 3.37
CA VAL A 193 13.02 25.99 4.56
C VAL A 193 14.11 24.92 4.61
N ARG A 194 14.30 24.30 5.77
CA ARG A 194 15.28 23.22 5.96
C ARG A 194 14.61 21.99 6.56
N ALA A 195 15.05 20.80 6.12
CA ALA A 195 14.55 19.53 6.62
C ALA A 195 15.71 18.56 6.91
N LYS A 196 15.46 17.57 7.79
CA LYS A 196 16.35 16.41 7.93
C LYS A 196 16.22 15.53 6.70
N TYR A 197 14.97 15.28 6.29
CA TYR A 197 14.64 14.44 5.13
C TYR A 197 13.62 15.14 4.23
N VAL A 198 13.80 14.96 2.91
CA VAL A 198 12.85 15.43 1.89
C VAL A 198 12.35 14.23 1.08
N VAL A 199 11.04 14.13 0.85
CA VAL A 199 10.47 13.07 0.01
C VAL A 199 9.72 13.67 -1.16
N GLY A 200 10.26 13.48 -2.38
CA GLY A 200 9.67 13.88 -3.64
C GLY A 200 8.54 12.96 -4.07
N CYS A 201 7.29 13.39 -3.88
CA CYS A 201 6.04 12.75 -4.35
C CYS A 201 5.36 13.62 -5.41
N ASP A 202 6.14 14.37 -6.17
CA ASP A 202 5.72 15.44 -7.09
C ASP A 202 5.42 14.95 -8.51
N GLY A 203 5.37 13.61 -8.68
CA GLY A 203 4.83 12.93 -9.84
C GLY A 203 5.82 12.74 -10.99
N ALA A 204 5.33 12.31 -12.16
CA ALA A 204 6.14 11.89 -13.31
C ALA A 204 7.15 12.93 -13.81
N ARG A 205 6.91 14.22 -13.54
CA ARG A 205 7.82 15.33 -13.87
C ARG A 205 8.46 15.89 -12.60
N SER A 206 8.97 15.00 -11.78
CA SER A 206 9.54 15.34 -10.47
C SER A 206 10.73 16.27 -10.58
N LYS A 207 10.60 17.46 -10.00
CA LYS A 207 11.71 18.39 -9.83
C LYS A 207 12.66 17.93 -8.72
N VAL A 208 12.13 17.25 -7.69
CA VAL A 208 12.97 16.68 -6.61
C VAL A 208 13.92 15.65 -7.18
N ARG A 209 13.45 14.73 -8.05
CA ARG A 209 14.30 13.77 -8.75
C ARG A 209 15.39 14.46 -9.58
N ASP A 210 15.01 15.52 -10.31
CA ASP A 210 15.96 16.25 -11.15
C ASP A 210 17.06 16.93 -10.30
N CYS A 211 16.76 17.39 -9.07
CA CYS A 211 17.74 18.00 -8.16
C CYS A 211 18.76 17.00 -7.57
N ILE A 212 18.43 15.70 -7.51
CA ILE A 212 19.33 14.65 -7.02
C ILE A 212 20.02 13.88 -8.15
N ASP A 213 19.94 14.38 -9.37
CA ASP A 213 20.59 13.85 -10.58
C ASP A 213 20.30 12.36 -10.86
N VAL A 214 19.09 11.89 -10.51
CA VAL A 214 18.68 10.50 -10.76
C VAL A 214 18.17 10.35 -12.18
N GLU A 215 18.86 9.53 -12.96
CA GLU A 215 18.46 9.18 -14.31
C GLU A 215 17.20 8.31 -14.34
N VAL A 216 16.38 8.53 -15.37
CA VAL A 216 15.16 7.76 -15.64
C VAL A 216 15.31 7.00 -16.95
N LEU A 217 15.22 5.69 -16.89
CA LEU A 217 15.12 4.85 -18.06
C LEU A 217 13.70 4.93 -18.61
N THR A 218 13.53 5.40 -19.83
CA THR A 218 12.22 5.62 -20.44
C THR A 218 12.12 4.91 -21.78
N ASP A 219 11.07 4.10 -21.94
CA ASP A 219 10.71 3.53 -23.23
C ASP A 219 9.83 4.50 -24.03
N PRO A 220 9.96 4.54 -25.35
CA PRO A 220 9.08 5.35 -26.18
C PRO A 220 7.63 4.91 -26.04
N ALA A 221 6.70 5.86 -26.16
CA ALA A 221 5.28 5.55 -26.18
C ALA A 221 4.93 4.81 -27.48
N ASP A 222 4.36 3.62 -27.34
CA ASP A 222 3.93 2.74 -28.42
C ASP A 222 2.41 2.57 -28.52
N GLN A 223 1.66 3.08 -27.55
CA GLN A 223 0.22 2.95 -27.46
C GLN A 223 -0.44 4.25 -27.00
N ALA A 224 -1.65 4.48 -27.50
CA ALA A 224 -2.50 5.57 -27.06
C ALA A 224 -3.95 5.10 -26.80
N TRP A 225 -4.61 5.73 -25.83
CA TRP A 225 -5.96 5.41 -25.41
C TRP A 225 -6.77 6.68 -25.19
N ALA A 226 -8.00 6.68 -25.71
CA ALA A 226 -9.00 7.63 -25.29
C ALA A 226 -9.69 7.07 -24.03
N VAL A 227 -9.59 7.79 -22.93
CA VAL A 227 -10.15 7.39 -21.63
C VAL A 227 -11.29 8.32 -21.29
N MET A 228 -12.46 7.78 -20.99
CA MET A 228 -13.65 8.56 -20.68
C MET A 228 -14.49 7.92 -19.58
N ASP A 229 -14.98 8.75 -18.68
CA ASP A 229 -16.02 8.39 -17.72
C ASP A 229 -17.37 8.85 -18.27
N ILE A 230 -18.31 7.91 -18.41
CA ILE A 230 -19.58 8.14 -19.11
C ILE A 230 -20.78 7.71 -18.27
N LEU A 231 -21.87 8.45 -18.46
CA LEU A 231 -23.22 8.00 -18.17
C LEU A 231 -23.89 7.61 -19.49
N ALA A 232 -24.37 6.38 -19.62
CA ALA A 232 -24.87 5.87 -20.88
C ALA A 232 -26.01 4.87 -20.69
N ASN A 233 -26.86 4.75 -21.75
CA ASN A 233 -27.77 3.62 -21.96
C ASN A 233 -27.12 2.65 -22.96
N THR A 234 -27.29 1.35 -22.74
CA THR A 234 -26.70 0.33 -23.60
C THR A 234 -27.45 -0.99 -23.48
N ASP A 235 -27.42 -1.77 -24.55
CA ASP A 235 -27.85 -3.18 -24.58
C ASP A 235 -26.65 -4.15 -24.38
N PHE A 236 -25.44 -3.65 -24.15
CA PHE A 236 -24.28 -4.48 -23.84
C PHE A 236 -24.42 -5.13 -22.45
N PRO A 237 -24.52 -6.47 -22.37
CA PRO A 237 -24.93 -7.13 -21.11
C PRO A 237 -23.93 -7.03 -19.97
N ASP A 238 -22.62 -6.86 -20.26
CA ASP A 238 -21.55 -6.79 -19.26
C ASP A 238 -21.14 -5.33 -18.94
N PHE A 239 -22.05 -4.35 -19.14
CA PHE A 239 -21.76 -2.93 -18.92
C PHE A 239 -21.34 -2.59 -17.46
N ARG A 240 -21.74 -3.43 -16.51
CA ARG A 240 -21.36 -3.31 -15.08
C ARG A 240 -20.39 -4.40 -14.62
N THR A 241 -19.71 -5.08 -15.56
CA THR A 241 -18.64 -6.04 -15.29
C THR A 241 -17.33 -5.53 -15.90
N ARG A 242 -16.21 -5.65 -15.21
CA ARG A 242 -14.89 -5.38 -15.81
C ARG A 242 -14.75 -6.23 -17.07
N SER A 243 -14.52 -5.60 -18.23
CA SER A 243 -14.57 -6.31 -19.50
C SER A 243 -13.42 -5.91 -20.41
N GLY A 244 -12.67 -6.90 -20.88
CA GLY A 244 -11.73 -6.76 -21.99
C GLY A 244 -12.43 -7.13 -23.29
N ILE A 245 -12.52 -6.18 -24.22
CA ILE A 245 -13.29 -6.32 -25.47
C ILE A 245 -12.35 -6.06 -26.63
N ALA A 246 -12.20 -7.02 -27.53
CA ALA A 246 -11.45 -6.88 -28.77
C ALA A 246 -12.37 -7.04 -29.97
N SER A 247 -12.25 -6.17 -30.97
CA SER A 247 -12.88 -6.31 -32.28
C SER A 247 -11.90 -6.83 -33.32
N ASP A 248 -12.39 -7.25 -34.46
CA ASP A 248 -11.58 -7.72 -35.57
C ASP A 248 -10.68 -6.60 -36.16
N LYS A 249 -11.20 -5.36 -36.29
CA LYS A 249 -10.51 -4.28 -37.04
C LYS A 249 -10.49 -2.92 -36.34
N ASP A 250 -11.41 -2.66 -35.42
CA ASP A 250 -11.57 -1.32 -34.85
C ASP A 250 -10.77 -1.12 -33.54
N GLY A 251 -10.08 -2.16 -33.05
CA GLY A 251 -9.25 -2.10 -31.85
C GLY A 251 -9.94 -2.74 -30.65
N SER A 252 -9.66 -2.23 -29.46
CA SER A 252 -10.13 -2.82 -28.21
C SER A 252 -10.67 -1.79 -27.21
N ILE A 253 -11.49 -2.26 -26.28
CA ILE A 253 -11.98 -1.50 -25.13
C ILE A 253 -11.63 -2.27 -23.86
N LEU A 254 -11.11 -1.56 -22.84
CA LEU A 254 -11.20 -2.00 -21.46
C LEU A 254 -12.32 -1.19 -20.80
N LEU A 255 -13.36 -1.87 -20.35
CA LEU A 255 -14.51 -1.31 -19.67
C LEU A 255 -14.37 -1.58 -18.17
N ILE A 256 -14.55 -0.54 -17.36
CA ILE A 256 -14.42 -0.62 -15.90
C ILE A 256 -15.63 0.09 -15.26
N PRO A 257 -16.47 -0.63 -14.50
CA PRO A 257 -17.50 -0.01 -13.68
C PRO A 257 -16.91 0.98 -12.69
N ARG A 258 -17.59 2.11 -12.50
CA ARG A 258 -17.19 3.14 -11.53
C ARG A 258 -18.23 3.24 -10.42
N GLU A 259 -17.87 4.01 -9.40
CA GLU A 259 -18.73 4.32 -8.26
C GLU A 259 -20.09 4.91 -8.66
N GLY A 260 -21.02 4.94 -7.73
CA GLY A 260 -22.37 5.53 -7.90
C GLY A 260 -23.38 4.69 -8.68
N GLY A 261 -23.01 3.47 -9.11
CA GLY A 261 -23.93 2.52 -9.77
C GLY A 261 -24.18 2.77 -11.26
N PHE A 262 -23.93 3.96 -11.77
CA PHE A 262 -24.23 4.35 -13.15
C PHE A 262 -23.00 4.72 -13.98
N LEU A 263 -21.95 5.24 -13.34
CA LEU A 263 -20.73 5.69 -14.02
C LEU A 263 -19.92 4.48 -14.49
N THR A 264 -19.40 4.54 -15.72
CA THR A 264 -18.52 3.52 -16.31
C THR A 264 -17.35 4.20 -17.02
N ARG A 265 -16.16 3.65 -16.88
CA ARG A 265 -14.95 4.10 -17.56
C ARG A 265 -14.66 3.24 -18.76
N PHE A 266 -14.46 3.88 -19.91
CA PHE A 266 -13.97 3.26 -21.13
C PHE A 266 -12.54 3.68 -21.41
N TYR A 267 -11.69 2.70 -21.66
CA TYR A 267 -10.41 2.88 -22.31
C TYR A 267 -10.56 2.38 -23.75
N VAL A 268 -10.64 3.27 -24.70
CA VAL A 268 -10.77 2.94 -26.13
C VAL A 268 -9.40 3.05 -26.79
N SER A 269 -8.90 1.94 -27.36
CA SER A 269 -7.59 1.95 -28.03
C SER A 269 -7.61 2.90 -29.22
N LEU A 270 -6.53 3.66 -29.38
CA LEU A 270 -6.28 4.53 -30.55
C LEU A 270 -5.15 3.94 -31.40
N ASP A 271 -4.89 4.58 -32.52
CA ASP A 271 -3.74 4.23 -33.36
C ASP A 271 -2.44 4.46 -32.57
N ALA A 272 -1.43 3.60 -32.79
CA ALA A 272 -0.13 3.76 -32.17
C ALA A 272 0.47 5.13 -32.54
N PRO A 273 0.95 5.93 -31.55
CA PRO A 273 1.50 7.24 -31.81
C PRO A 273 2.84 7.14 -32.53
N THR A 274 2.94 7.72 -33.72
CA THR A 274 4.19 7.92 -34.48
C THR A 274 4.53 9.40 -34.56
N PRO A 275 5.76 9.79 -34.94
CA PRO A 275 6.07 11.21 -35.13
C PRO A 275 5.09 11.93 -36.09
N GLU A 276 4.58 11.21 -37.10
CA GLU A 276 3.71 11.78 -38.15
C GLU A 276 2.25 11.90 -37.70
N ASN A 277 1.75 11.03 -36.81
CA ASN A 277 0.35 11.00 -36.44
C ASN A 277 0.05 11.48 -35.00
N ARG A 278 1.07 11.72 -34.19
CA ARG A 278 0.95 12.01 -32.74
C ARG A 278 0.02 13.18 -32.44
N GLU A 279 0.10 14.26 -33.20
CA GLU A 279 -0.79 15.42 -33.01
C GLU A 279 -2.25 15.05 -33.32
N ARG A 280 -2.51 14.27 -34.36
CA ARG A 280 -3.84 13.76 -34.69
C ARG A 280 -4.37 12.86 -33.58
N VAL A 281 -3.55 11.96 -33.05
CA VAL A 281 -3.94 11.07 -31.93
C VAL A 281 -4.31 11.89 -30.70
N ARG A 282 -3.51 12.89 -30.34
CA ARG A 282 -3.77 13.79 -29.22
C ARG A 282 -5.01 14.66 -29.41
N ALA A 283 -5.37 14.98 -30.64
CA ALA A 283 -6.55 15.78 -30.99
C ALA A 283 -7.84 14.95 -31.08
N THR A 284 -7.80 13.64 -30.80
CA THR A 284 -9.00 12.79 -30.79
C THR A 284 -10.02 13.34 -29.79
N THR A 285 -11.27 13.55 -30.26
CA THR A 285 -12.35 14.06 -29.42
C THR A 285 -13.13 12.93 -28.73
N ALA A 286 -13.93 13.27 -27.74
CA ALA A 286 -14.80 12.31 -27.06
C ALA A 286 -15.81 11.66 -28.02
N GLU A 287 -16.37 12.45 -28.95
CA GLU A 287 -17.32 11.97 -29.96
C GLU A 287 -16.66 10.92 -30.86
N GLN A 288 -15.45 11.17 -31.35
CA GLN A 288 -14.68 10.21 -32.16
C GLN A 288 -14.39 8.91 -31.42
N ALA A 289 -14.07 9.03 -30.11
CA ALA A 289 -13.86 7.87 -29.25
C ALA A 289 -15.15 7.07 -29.02
N ILE A 290 -16.30 7.73 -28.85
CA ILE A 290 -17.61 7.09 -28.71
C ILE A 290 -18.01 6.38 -30.00
N GLU A 291 -17.80 7.02 -31.17
CA GLU A 291 -18.05 6.38 -32.47
C GLU A 291 -17.21 5.11 -32.65
N ARG A 292 -15.93 5.16 -32.29
CA ARG A 292 -15.03 4.00 -32.32
C ARG A 292 -15.49 2.92 -31.35
N ALA A 293 -15.88 3.29 -30.12
CA ALA A 293 -16.40 2.36 -29.12
C ALA A 293 -17.64 1.61 -29.63
N ASN A 294 -18.58 2.31 -30.29
CA ASN A 294 -19.76 1.68 -30.87
C ASN A 294 -19.42 0.70 -32.02
N ARG A 295 -18.38 0.97 -32.83
CA ARG A 295 -17.94 0.01 -33.84
C ARG A 295 -17.32 -1.25 -33.18
N ILE A 296 -16.50 -1.07 -32.14
CA ILE A 296 -15.90 -2.19 -31.39
C ILE A 296 -16.96 -3.06 -30.73
N LEU A 297 -18.02 -2.46 -30.18
CA LEU A 297 -19.07 -3.14 -29.44
C LEU A 297 -20.13 -3.82 -30.33
N SER A 298 -20.08 -3.67 -31.68
CA SER A 298 -21.05 -4.28 -32.56
C SER A 298 -21.31 -5.76 -32.23
N PRO A 299 -22.57 -6.25 -32.11
CA PRO A 299 -23.84 -5.58 -32.53
C PRO A 299 -24.48 -4.68 -31.45
N TYR A 300 -23.84 -4.55 -30.27
CA TYR A 300 -24.37 -3.73 -29.19
C TYR A 300 -24.13 -2.25 -29.46
N THR A 301 -24.92 -1.40 -28.79
CA THR A 301 -24.82 0.06 -28.90
C THR A 301 -24.64 0.70 -27.52
N VAL A 302 -23.90 1.80 -27.47
CA VAL A 302 -23.76 2.66 -26.29
C VAL A 302 -24.23 4.06 -26.66
N ASP A 303 -25.33 4.46 -26.06
CA ASP A 303 -25.92 5.79 -26.17
C ASP A 303 -25.44 6.65 -25.00
N VAL A 304 -24.33 7.36 -25.18
CA VAL A 304 -23.72 8.20 -24.17
C VAL A 304 -24.55 9.44 -23.90
N LYS A 305 -25.00 9.61 -22.67
CA LYS A 305 -25.82 10.77 -22.24
C LYS A 305 -24.96 11.92 -21.74
N GLU A 306 -23.83 11.58 -21.10
CA GLU A 306 -22.88 12.55 -20.54
C GLU A 306 -21.47 11.96 -20.51
N VAL A 307 -20.48 12.77 -20.90
CA VAL A 307 -19.06 12.50 -20.68
C VAL A 307 -18.63 13.37 -19.51
N THR A 308 -18.48 12.77 -18.32
CA THR A 308 -18.13 13.48 -17.10
C THR A 308 -16.64 13.80 -17.01
N TRP A 309 -15.82 13.02 -17.71
CA TRP A 309 -14.38 13.21 -17.80
C TRP A 309 -13.82 12.56 -19.08
N PHE A 310 -12.80 13.20 -19.67
CA PHE A 310 -12.14 12.71 -20.89
C PHE A 310 -10.66 13.08 -20.90
N SER A 311 -9.80 12.16 -21.38
CA SER A 311 -8.38 12.41 -21.58
C SER A 311 -7.78 11.44 -22.60
N ILE A 312 -6.73 11.87 -23.30
CA ILE A 312 -5.90 10.99 -24.12
C ILE A 312 -4.65 10.57 -23.32
N TYR A 313 -4.45 9.27 -23.21
CA TYR A 313 -3.28 8.68 -22.56
C TYR A 313 -2.33 8.13 -23.60
N GLU A 314 -1.11 8.67 -23.66
CA GLU A 314 0.04 8.03 -24.30
C GLU A 314 0.78 7.22 -23.23
N VAL A 315 0.88 5.92 -23.45
CA VAL A 315 1.54 4.99 -22.53
C VAL A 315 3.05 5.11 -22.68
N ARG A 316 3.73 5.41 -21.57
CA ARG A 316 5.18 5.38 -21.45
C ARG A 316 5.56 4.59 -20.22
N HIS A 317 6.56 3.75 -20.36
CA HIS A 317 7.16 3.06 -19.24
C HIS A 317 8.44 3.80 -18.85
N SER A 318 8.59 4.11 -17.58
CA SER A 318 9.83 4.67 -17.07
C SER A 318 10.10 4.21 -15.64
N VAL A 319 11.37 4.02 -15.31
CA VAL A 319 11.84 3.71 -13.97
C VAL A 319 13.10 4.50 -13.65
N ALA A 320 13.17 5.09 -12.48
CA ALA A 320 14.35 5.75 -11.97
C ALA A 320 15.41 4.72 -11.57
N GLN A 321 16.67 5.02 -11.79
CA GLN A 321 17.78 4.12 -11.47
C GLN A 321 18.03 3.99 -9.96
N SER A 322 17.66 4.99 -9.19
CA SER A 322 17.62 4.93 -7.72
C SER A 322 16.44 5.72 -7.17
N PHE A 323 16.05 5.44 -5.93
CA PHE A 323 14.91 6.07 -5.25
C PHE A 323 15.34 7.01 -4.13
N ASP A 324 16.65 7.26 -4.01
CA ASP A 324 17.24 8.22 -3.09
C ASP A 324 18.50 8.89 -3.68
N ASP A 325 19.06 9.86 -2.98
CA ASP A 325 20.18 10.68 -3.40
C ASP A 325 21.55 9.99 -3.28
N VAL A 326 21.64 8.79 -2.69
CA VAL A 326 22.93 8.11 -2.44
C VAL A 326 23.03 6.70 -3.03
N ALA A 327 21.93 6.02 -3.32
CA ALA A 327 21.94 4.62 -3.78
C ALA A 327 22.77 4.42 -5.07
N ALA A 328 22.72 5.39 -5.99
CA ALA A 328 23.52 5.34 -7.22
C ALA A 328 25.04 5.36 -6.96
N GLN A 329 25.49 5.88 -5.82
CA GLN A 329 26.89 5.96 -5.43
C GLN A 329 27.44 4.60 -4.94
N LYS A 330 26.56 3.64 -4.59
CA LYS A 330 26.92 2.30 -4.08
C LYS A 330 27.88 2.35 -2.89
N ASN A 331 27.77 3.39 -2.07
CA ASN A 331 28.56 3.55 -0.85
C ASN A 331 27.71 3.34 0.40
N PRO A 332 27.81 2.19 1.08
CA PRO A 332 26.99 1.87 2.25
C PRO A 332 27.26 2.74 3.49
N ALA A 333 28.30 3.57 3.45
CA ALA A 333 28.60 4.51 4.52
C ALA A 333 27.80 5.82 4.42
N LEU A 334 27.06 6.05 3.32
CA LEU A 334 26.25 7.22 3.12
C LEU A 334 24.79 6.92 3.48
N ASN A 335 24.19 7.78 4.30
CA ASN A 335 22.77 7.74 4.58
C ASN A 335 22.02 8.73 3.68
N PRO A 336 20.87 8.33 3.09
CA PRO A 336 20.09 9.20 2.25
C PRO A 336 19.35 10.28 3.06
N HIS A 337 19.26 11.49 2.50
CA HIS A 337 18.45 12.58 3.03
C HIS A 337 17.31 12.99 2.10
N VAL A 338 17.39 12.61 0.83
CA VAL A 338 16.35 12.90 -0.17
C VAL A 338 15.88 11.61 -0.82
N PHE A 339 14.56 11.41 -0.82
CA PHE A 339 13.91 10.24 -1.41
C PHE A 339 12.92 10.67 -2.48
N ILE A 340 12.59 9.76 -3.39
CA ILE A 340 11.47 9.91 -4.32
C ILE A 340 10.52 8.72 -4.17
N ALA A 341 9.21 8.93 -4.44
CA ALA A 341 8.19 7.89 -4.31
C ALA A 341 7.08 8.04 -5.36
N GLY A 342 6.46 6.91 -5.73
CA GLY A 342 5.37 6.86 -6.70
C GLY A 342 5.80 7.26 -8.11
N ASP A 343 4.99 8.07 -8.80
CA ASP A 343 5.27 8.49 -10.19
C ASP A 343 6.60 9.25 -10.34
N ALA A 344 7.20 9.76 -9.27
CA ALA A 344 8.55 10.33 -9.30
C ALA A 344 9.62 9.25 -9.55
N CYS A 345 9.35 8.00 -9.17
CA CYS A 345 10.21 6.83 -9.36
C CYS A 345 9.91 6.06 -10.64
N HIS A 346 8.62 5.83 -10.93
CA HIS A 346 8.18 4.94 -12.01
C HIS A 346 6.85 5.37 -12.61
N THR A 347 6.74 5.23 -13.92
CA THR A 347 5.48 5.42 -14.63
C THR A 347 5.23 4.23 -15.58
N HIS A 348 3.98 3.86 -15.71
CA HIS A 348 3.56 2.72 -16.53
C HIS A 348 2.15 2.94 -17.10
N SER A 349 1.63 1.96 -17.85
CA SER A 349 0.32 2.08 -18.46
C SER A 349 -0.81 2.04 -17.43
N ALA A 350 -1.94 2.60 -17.81
CA ALA A 350 -3.15 2.49 -17.01
C ALA A 350 -3.82 1.09 -17.09
N LYS A 351 -3.39 0.22 -18.03
CA LYS A 351 -3.99 -1.11 -18.26
C LYS A 351 -3.81 -2.06 -17.08
N ALA A 352 -2.64 -2.04 -16.46
CA ALA A 352 -2.39 -2.83 -15.27
C ALA A 352 -3.13 -2.30 -14.05
N GLY A 353 -3.59 -1.03 -14.06
CA GLY A 353 -4.28 -0.40 -12.93
C GLY A 353 -3.42 -0.21 -11.68
N GLN A 354 -2.08 -0.34 -11.79
CA GLN A 354 -1.19 -0.48 -10.64
C GLN A 354 -0.60 0.84 -10.11
N GLY A 355 -0.65 1.96 -10.88
CA GLY A 355 0.07 3.19 -10.53
C GLY A 355 -0.20 3.70 -9.13
N MET A 356 -1.47 3.91 -8.79
CA MET A 356 -1.85 4.35 -7.45
C MET A 356 -1.53 3.31 -6.39
N ASN A 357 -1.74 2.01 -6.68
CA ASN A 357 -1.52 0.93 -5.75
C ASN A 357 -0.05 0.80 -5.32
N VAL A 358 0.87 0.81 -6.28
CA VAL A 358 2.31 0.74 -5.99
C VAL A 358 2.81 2.02 -5.33
N SER A 359 2.31 3.21 -5.74
CA SER A 359 2.62 4.49 -5.09
C SER A 359 2.24 4.52 -3.60
N ILE A 360 1.10 3.94 -3.23
CA ILE A 360 0.68 3.80 -1.82
C ILE A 360 1.66 2.90 -1.06
N GLN A 361 2.09 1.78 -1.66
CA GLN A 361 3.04 0.88 -1.02
C GLN A 361 4.44 1.49 -0.88
N ASP A 362 4.92 2.29 -1.87
CA ASP A 362 6.18 3.02 -1.77
C ASP A 362 6.15 3.98 -0.57
N GLY A 363 5.10 4.79 -0.51
CA GLY A 363 4.96 5.77 0.57
C GLY A 363 4.84 5.12 1.95
N TRP A 364 4.09 4.01 2.09
CA TRP A 364 3.98 3.31 3.36
C TRP A 364 5.29 2.66 3.78
N ASN A 365 6.00 2.00 2.84
CA ASN A 365 7.30 1.39 3.10
C ASN A 365 8.32 2.39 3.63
N LEU A 366 8.40 3.60 3.06
CA LEU A 366 9.33 4.63 3.51
C LEU A 366 8.90 5.27 4.83
N ALA A 367 7.62 5.57 5.00
CA ALA A 367 7.13 6.38 6.10
C ALA A 367 7.34 5.75 7.48
N TRP A 368 7.09 4.43 7.64
CA TRP A 368 7.34 3.78 8.92
C TRP A 368 8.84 3.73 9.25
N LYS A 369 9.71 3.58 8.25
CA LYS A 369 11.17 3.60 8.43
C LYS A 369 11.65 4.97 8.89
N LEU A 370 11.18 6.05 8.24
CA LEU A 370 11.46 7.43 8.67
C LEU A 370 10.99 7.67 10.11
N GLY A 371 9.79 7.21 10.47
CA GLY A 371 9.27 7.33 11.82
C GLY A 371 10.14 6.61 12.86
N GLN A 372 10.57 5.38 12.58
CA GLN A 372 11.45 4.61 13.48
C GLN A 372 12.82 5.28 13.70
N VAL A 373 13.41 5.80 12.60
CA VAL A 373 14.71 6.49 12.66
C VAL A 373 14.60 7.80 13.43
N LEU A 374 13.59 8.62 13.13
CA LEU A 374 13.43 9.95 13.74
C LEU A 374 13.03 9.89 15.23
N GLU A 375 12.35 8.83 15.67
CA GLU A 375 12.12 8.56 17.09
C GLU A 375 13.32 7.89 17.79
N GLY A 376 14.42 7.65 17.06
CA GLY A 376 15.62 7.02 17.63
C GLY A 376 15.44 5.53 17.96
N ARG A 377 14.42 4.88 17.39
CA ARG A 377 14.18 3.44 17.56
C ARG A 377 15.02 2.58 16.63
N SER A 378 15.47 3.14 15.50
CA SER A 378 16.33 2.48 14.52
C SER A 378 17.46 3.39 14.06
N ASP A 379 18.55 2.76 13.58
CA ASP A 379 19.67 3.47 12.96
C ASP A 379 19.29 3.99 11.56
N GLU A 380 19.94 5.07 11.11
CA GLU A 380 19.68 5.68 9.79
C GLU A 380 19.94 4.72 8.62
N SER A 381 20.78 3.70 8.78
CA SER A 381 21.01 2.66 7.78
C SER A 381 19.73 1.90 7.39
N LEU A 382 18.72 1.90 8.24
CA LEU A 382 17.40 1.36 7.92
C LEU A 382 16.82 1.99 6.65
N LEU A 383 17.08 3.27 6.39
CA LEU A 383 16.53 4.02 5.26
C LEU A 383 17.08 3.55 3.91
N GLN A 384 18.30 2.99 3.86
CA GLN A 384 18.90 2.42 2.66
C GLN A 384 18.05 1.26 2.10
N THR A 385 17.36 0.51 2.96
CA THR A 385 16.49 -0.60 2.56
C THR A 385 15.29 -0.16 1.72
N TYR A 386 14.94 1.13 1.69
CA TYR A 386 13.84 1.64 0.86
C TYR A 386 14.13 1.46 -0.64
N ASN A 387 15.27 1.93 -1.08
CA ASN A 387 15.69 1.77 -2.48
C ASN A 387 15.76 0.29 -2.87
N ASP A 388 16.42 -0.54 -2.05
CA ASP A 388 16.65 -1.96 -2.34
C ASP A 388 15.34 -2.76 -2.45
N GLU A 389 14.32 -2.39 -1.65
CA GLU A 389 13.03 -3.06 -1.66
C GLU A 389 12.11 -2.56 -2.78
N ARG A 390 12.10 -1.26 -3.09
CA ARG A 390 11.07 -0.67 -3.95
C ARG A 390 11.48 -0.52 -5.40
N GLN A 391 12.77 -0.36 -5.69
CA GLN A 391 13.26 -0.27 -7.08
C GLN A 391 13.04 -1.59 -7.84
N ASP A 392 13.29 -2.74 -7.22
CA ASP A 392 13.02 -4.07 -7.82
C ASP A 392 11.52 -4.28 -8.11
N VAL A 393 10.65 -3.85 -7.19
CA VAL A 393 9.18 -3.91 -7.40
C VAL A 393 8.76 -3.06 -8.59
N ALA A 394 9.30 -1.85 -8.71
CA ALA A 394 9.00 -0.97 -9.83
C ALA A 394 9.48 -1.56 -11.18
N GLN A 395 10.66 -2.17 -11.21
CA GLN A 395 11.16 -2.83 -12.43
C GLN A 395 10.25 -4.00 -12.84
N LYS A 396 9.88 -4.86 -11.90
CA LYS A 396 8.94 -5.98 -12.14
C LYS A 396 7.57 -5.49 -12.63
N LEU A 397 7.10 -4.35 -12.12
CA LEU A 397 5.86 -3.74 -12.57
C LEU A 397 5.95 -3.30 -14.05
N ILE A 398 7.05 -2.68 -14.45
CA ILE A 398 7.27 -2.29 -15.84
C ILE A 398 7.31 -3.51 -16.76
N ASP A 399 8.00 -4.57 -16.36
CA ASP A 399 8.12 -5.79 -17.15
C ASP A 399 6.74 -6.49 -17.31
N TYR A 400 5.98 -6.62 -16.23
CA TYR A 400 4.61 -7.14 -16.28
C TYR A 400 3.68 -6.31 -17.18
N ASP A 401 3.71 -4.96 -17.04
CA ASP A 401 2.84 -4.08 -17.82
C ASP A 401 3.14 -4.16 -19.32
N LYS A 402 4.41 -4.33 -19.71
CA LYS A 402 4.81 -4.59 -21.08
C LYS A 402 4.23 -5.90 -21.63
N GLU A 403 4.34 -6.99 -20.86
CA GLU A 403 3.81 -8.29 -21.24
C GLU A 403 2.28 -8.26 -21.38
N TRP A 404 1.60 -7.71 -20.38
CA TRP A 404 0.15 -7.52 -20.37
C TRP A 404 -0.32 -6.65 -21.53
N SER A 405 0.36 -5.53 -21.76
CA SER A 405 0.04 -4.62 -22.85
C SER A 405 0.25 -5.26 -24.23
N ALA A 406 1.30 -6.05 -24.39
CA ALA A 406 1.56 -6.81 -25.61
C ALA A 406 0.46 -7.87 -25.84
N MET A 407 0.08 -8.62 -24.79
CA MET A 407 -0.98 -9.63 -24.86
C MET A 407 -2.33 -9.03 -25.29
N MET A 408 -2.72 -7.92 -24.65
CA MET A 408 -3.96 -7.22 -24.96
C MET A 408 -4.03 -6.58 -26.37
N SER A 409 -2.89 -6.46 -27.03
CA SER A 409 -2.77 -5.81 -28.34
C SER A 409 -2.68 -6.81 -29.51
N ARG A 410 -2.53 -8.13 -29.21
CA ARG A 410 -2.46 -9.19 -30.23
C ARG A 410 -3.80 -9.35 -30.93
N SER A 411 -3.75 -9.58 -32.24
CA SER A 411 -4.92 -10.02 -33.00
C SER A 411 -5.27 -11.48 -32.68
N PRO A 412 -6.50 -11.92 -32.90
CA PRO A 412 -6.88 -13.32 -32.70
C PRO A 412 -6.03 -14.32 -33.50
N GLU A 413 -5.46 -13.91 -34.64
CA GLU A 413 -4.59 -14.72 -35.48
C GLU A 413 -3.18 -14.90 -34.88
N GLU A 414 -2.74 -13.97 -34.07
CA GLU A 414 -1.44 -13.98 -33.37
C GLU A 414 -1.48 -14.72 -32.04
N MET A 415 -2.67 -15.09 -31.55
CA MET A 415 -2.84 -15.83 -30.30
C MET A 415 -2.70 -17.34 -30.55
N ALA A 416 -2.04 -18.05 -29.63
CA ALA A 416 -1.89 -19.51 -29.68
C ALA A 416 -3.23 -20.26 -29.49
N GLY A 417 -4.28 -19.56 -29.02
CA GLY A 417 -5.62 -20.10 -28.86
C GLY A 417 -6.57 -19.14 -28.13
N PRO A 418 -7.88 -19.44 -28.12
CA PRO A 418 -8.90 -18.53 -27.56
C PRO A 418 -8.80 -18.33 -26.03
N HIS A 419 -8.03 -19.17 -25.33
CA HIS A 419 -7.86 -19.13 -23.88
C HIS A 419 -6.55 -18.48 -23.44
N GLU A 420 -5.62 -18.18 -24.36
CA GLU A 420 -4.28 -17.68 -24.00
C GLU A 420 -4.32 -16.44 -23.09
N ILE A 421 -5.18 -15.48 -23.39
CA ILE A 421 -5.33 -14.26 -22.57
C ILE A 421 -5.92 -14.56 -21.18
N VAL A 422 -6.84 -15.52 -21.10
CA VAL A 422 -7.46 -15.95 -19.84
C VAL A 422 -6.45 -16.70 -18.98
N ASP A 423 -5.67 -17.59 -19.60
CA ASP A 423 -4.63 -18.36 -18.93
C ASP A 423 -3.52 -17.44 -18.39
N PHE A 424 -3.08 -16.47 -19.20
CA PHE A 424 -2.14 -15.44 -18.75
C PHE A 424 -2.71 -14.65 -17.57
N PHE A 425 -3.93 -14.11 -17.71
CA PHE A 425 -4.60 -13.33 -16.69
C PHE A 425 -4.72 -14.10 -15.36
N THR A 426 -5.13 -15.36 -15.42
CA THR A 426 -5.32 -16.18 -14.23
C THR A 426 -3.98 -16.59 -13.59
N SER A 427 -2.99 -16.95 -14.41
CA SER A 427 -1.67 -17.38 -13.90
C SER A 427 -0.87 -16.24 -13.29
N THR A 428 -1.11 -14.99 -13.72
CA THR A 428 -0.43 -13.79 -13.20
C THR A 428 -1.24 -13.00 -12.16
N ALA A 429 -2.42 -13.48 -11.75
CA ALA A 429 -3.37 -12.75 -10.90
C ALA A 429 -2.79 -12.25 -9.55
N ASN A 430 -1.79 -12.94 -9.00
CA ASN A 430 -1.12 -12.51 -7.75
C ASN A 430 -0.38 -11.18 -7.93
N PHE A 431 0.25 -10.95 -9.09
CA PHE A 431 1.02 -9.74 -9.32
C PHE A 431 0.16 -8.47 -9.30
N PRO A 432 -0.90 -8.33 -10.13
CA PRO A 432 -1.80 -7.18 -10.03
C PRO A 432 -2.55 -7.11 -8.69
N GLY A 433 -2.76 -8.24 -8.02
CA GLY A 433 -3.26 -8.25 -6.64
C GLY A 433 -2.35 -7.55 -5.63
N GLY A 434 -1.07 -7.38 -5.98
CA GLY A 434 -0.02 -6.84 -5.12
C GLY A 434 0.62 -7.88 -4.19
N PHE A 435 0.48 -9.17 -4.52
CA PHE A 435 0.87 -10.28 -3.65
C PHE A 435 2.14 -11.02 -4.08
N ASP A 436 2.68 -10.72 -5.26
CA ASP A 436 3.96 -11.28 -5.72
C ASP A 436 5.18 -10.45 -5.28
N THR A 437 4.96 -9.33 -4.58
CA THR A 437 6.05 -8.58 -3.98
C THR A 437 6.74 -9.45 -2.94
N LYS A 438 8.02 -9.73 -3.17
CA LYS A 438 8.88 -10.48 -2.25
C LYS A 438 10.18 -9.71 -2.05
N TYR A 439 10.36 -9.19 -0.85
CA TYR A 439 11.61 -8.51 -0.48
C TYR A 439 12.73 -9.52 -0.26
N PRO A 440 13.97 -9.21 -0.66
CA PRO A 440 15.11 -10.09 -0.46
C PRO A 440 15.47 -10.21 1.02
N SER A 441 16.28 -11.22 1.37
CA SER A 441 16.90 -11.32 2.69
C SER A 441 17.74 -10.07 2.97
N SER A 442 17.57 -9.51 4.15
CA SER A 442 18.20 -8.26 4.59
C SER A 442 18.18 -8.21 6.12
N THR A 443 18.60 -7.10 6.72
CA THR A 443 18.41 -6.90 8.16
C THR A 443 16.93 -6.91 8.58
N LEU A 444 16.00 -6.61 7.64
CA LEU A 444 14.55 -6.62 7.88
C LEU A 444 13.86 -7.95 7.56
N ILE A 445 14.54 -8.87 6.88
CA ILE A 445 14.01 -10.16 6.45
C ILE A 445 15.02 -11.25 6.80
N GLY A 446 14.61 -12.19 7.66
CA GLY A 446 15.45 -13.29 8.12
C GLY A 446 15.92 -14.25 7.03
N ASP A 447 16.77 -15.18 7.40
CA ASP A 447 17.46 -16.12 6.50
C ASP A 447 16.59 -17.28 6.00
N GLY A 448 15.43 -17.52 6.61
CA GLY A 448 14.51 -18.60 6.25
C GLY A 448 14.88 -19.98 6.79
N ALA A 449 15.83 -20.10 7.71
CA ALA A 449 16.28 -21.39 8.26
C ALA A 449 15.16 -22.21 8.91
N ALA A 450 14.08 -21.56 9.38
CA ALA A 450 12.92 -22.22 9.99
C ALA A 450 11.61 -22.00 9.19
N GLN A 451 11.70 -21.70 7.89
CA GLN A 451 10.51 -21.40 7.05
C GLN A 451 9.51 -22.58 7.00
N GLU A 452 9.97 -23.81 7.18
CA GLU A 452 9.14 -25.01 7.20
C GLU A 452 8.11 -25.00 8.34
N LEU A 453 8.33 -24.26 9.42
CA LEU A 453 7.40 -24.15 10.55
C LEU A 453 6.13 -23.36 10.21
N ALA A 454 6.16 -22.53 9.15
CA ALA A 454 4.99 -21.78 8.68
C ALA A 454 5.11 -21.48 7.17
N GLN A 455 4.96 -22.54 6.35
CA GLN A 455 5.29 -22.51 4.92
C GLN A 455 4.48 -21.48 4.12
N ASN A 456 3.23 -21.24 4.49
CA ASN A 456 2.34 -20.30 3.79
C ASN A 456 2.36 -18.89 4.40
N PHE A 457 3.37 -18.59 5.25
CA PHE A 457 3.84 -17.26 5.60
C PHE A 457 5.27 -17.05 5.06
N PRO A 458 5.46 -16.99 3.74
CA PRO A 458 6.78 -16.91 3.13
C PRO A 458 7.46 -15.58 3.49
N LEU A 459 8.75 -15.64 3.83
CA LEU A 459 9.55 -14.47 4.18
C LEU A 459 9.60 -13.47 3.05
N GLY A 460 9.56 -12.18 3.41
CA GLY A 460 9.59 -11.06 2.50
C GLY A 460 8.29 -10.83 1.74
N MET A 461 7.26 -11.67 1.93
CA MET A 461 5.93 -11.50 1.34
C MET A 461 4.93 -10.95 2.36
N ARG A 462 3.82 -10.39 1.87
CA ARG A 462 2.77 -9.85 2.74
C ARG A 462 2.21 -10.93 3.67
N PHE A 463 1.86 -10.57 4.91
CA PHE A 463 1.17 -11.44 5.85
C PHE A 463 -0.24 -11.76 5.33
N LYS A 464 -0.48 -13.02 4.94
CA LYS A 464 -1.74 -13.46 4.39
C LYS A 464 -2.70 -13.83 5.53
N SER A 465 -3.81 -13.10 5.64
CA SER A 465 -4.83 -13.35 6.66
C SER A 465 -5.49 -14.73 6.54
N ALA A 466 -6.07 -15.20 7.63
CA ALA A 466 -6.97 -16.35 7.70
C ALA A 466 -7.96 -16.14 8.84
N GLU A 467 -9.08 -16.87 8.80
CA GLU A 467 -10.10 -16.78 9.85
C GLU A 467 -9.64 -17.44 11.16
N VAL A 468 -9.96 -16.78 12.26
CA VAL A 468 -9.72 -17.23 13.64
C VAL A 468 -10.90 -16.87 14.50
N SER A 469 -11.03 -17.51 15.65
CA SER A 469 -11.99 -17.10 16.70
C SER A 469 -11.25 -16.27 17.75
N ARG A 470 -11.70 -15.03 18.01
CA ARG A 470 -11.24 -14.25 19.17
C ARG A 470 -11.86 -14.83 20.42
N VAL A 471 -11.02 -15.20 21.39
CA VAL A 471 -11.48 -16.03 22.53
C VAL A 471 -12.37 -15.26 23.50
N CYS A 472 -12.09 -13.98 23.76
CA CYS A 472 -12.78 -13.21 24.79
C CYS A 472 -14.27 -12.98 24.51
N ASP A 473 -14.70 -12.94 23.24
CA ASP A 473 -16.07 -12.67 22.82
C ASP A 473 -16.59 -13.61 21.75
N THR A 474 -15.80 -14.64 21.41
CA THR A 474 -16.14 -15.71 20.45
C THR A 474 -16.41 -15.23 19.01
N THR A 475 -15.96 -14.02 18.67
CA THR A 475 -16.12 -13.45 17.33
C THR A 475 -15.19 -14.15 16.33
N THR A 476 -15.76 -14.58 15.19
CA THR A 476 -14.96 -15.04 14.04
C THR A 476 -14.51 -13.84 13.22
N GLU A 477 -13.23 -13.77 12.94
CA GLU A 477 -12.65 -12.65 12.20
C GLU A 477 -11.38 -13.04 11.46
N GLN A 478 -10.97 -12.19 10.53
CA GLN A 478 -9.72 -12.34 9.79
C GLN A 478 -8.54 -11.83 10.63
N LEU A 479 -7.58 -12.68 10.94
CA LEU A 479 -6.44 -12.34 11.81
C LEU A 479 -5.67 -11.10 11.33
N GLY A 480 -5.52 -10.92 10.01
CA GLY A 480 -4.85 -9.78 9.40
C GLY A 480 -5.60 -8.45 9.57
N HIS A 481 -6.92 -8.46 9.81
CA HIS A 481 -7.72 -7.24 9.96
C HIS A 481 -7.47 -6.49 11.27
N HIS A 482 -6.80 -7.11 12.24
CA HIS A 482 -6.34 -6.44 13.46
C HIS A 482 -5.03 -5.69 13.31
N PHE A 483 -4.42 -5.79 12.13
CA PHE A 483 -3.22 -5.03 11.85
C PHE A 483 -3.56 -3.54 11.69
N ARG A 484 -2.84 -2.68 12.42
CA ARG A 484 -2.96 -1.22 12.31
C ARG A 484 -1.65 -0.62 11.82
N ALA A 485 -1.75 0.45 11.02
CA ALA A 485 -0.60 1.23 10.56
C ALA A 485 -0.10 2.18 11.66
N ASP A 486 0.32 1.62 12.78
CA ASP A 486 0.75 2.32 14.01
C ASP A 486 2.26 2.25 14.26
N GLY A 487 3.02 1.71 13.31
CA GLY A 487 4.47 1.59 13.39
C GLY A 487 4.99 0.46 14.28
N ARG A 488 4.11 -0.35 14.90
CA ARG A 488 4.52 -1.47 15.75
C ARG A 488 4.88 -2.71 14.94
N TRP A 489 5.82 -3.49 15.43
CA TRP A 489 6.07 -4.86 15.00
C TRP A 489 4.98 -5.80 15.51
N ARG A 490 4.60 -6.82 14.74
CA ARG A 490 3.65 -7.85 15.18
C ARG A 490 4.37 -9.16 15.46
N LEU A 491 4.06 -9.75 16.62
CA LEU A 491 4.54 -11.05 17.05
C LEU A 491 3.36 -12.01 17.11
N TYR A 492 3.14 -12.78 16.03
CA TYR A 492 2.09 -13.81 16.00
C TYR A 492 2.68 -15.12 16.53
N ALA A 493 2.36 -15.46 17.78
CA ALA A 493 2.77 -16.70 18.43
C ALA A 493 1.70 -17.79 18.17
N PHE A 494 1.95 -18.65 17.22
CA PHE A 494 1.15 -19.86 17.00
C PHE A 494 1.55 -20.90 18.03
N ALA A 495 0.61 -21.26 18.93
CA ALA A 495 0.91 -22.09 20.09
C ALA A 495 1.22 -23.55 19.69
N ASP A 496 2.08 -24.21 20.46
CA ASP A 496 2.22 -25.65 20.45
C ASP A 496 0.95 -26.34 21.01
N GLU A 497 0.78 -27.64 20.77
CA GLU A 497 -0.41 -28.39 21.18
C GLU A 497 -0.72 -28.29 22.69
N SER A 498 0.33 -28.27 23.50
CA SER A 498 0.22 -28.19 24.97
C SER A 498 0.04 -26.76 25.50
N GLY A 499 0.42 -25.75 24.70
CA GLY A 499 0.51 -24.35 25.11
C GLY A 499 1.69 -24.04 26.03
N GLN A 500 2.57 -25.01 26.34
CA GLN A 500 3.70 -24.81 27.23
C GLN A 500 4.82 -23.99 26.58
N ALA A 501 5.21 -24.33 25.34
CA ALA A 501 6.29 -23.62 24.65
C ALA A 501 5.94 -22.16 24.39
N VAL A 502 4.68 -21.86 24.03
CA VAL A 502 4.24 -20.46 23.88
C VAL A 502 4.18 -19.72 25.19
N ALA A 503 3.84 -20.38 26.30
CA ALA A 503 3.87 -19.77 27.64
C ALA A 503 5.30 -19.45 28.08
N GLU A 504 6.26 -20.34 27.83
CA GLU A 504 7.69 -20.11 28.11
C GLU A 504 8.27 -18.98 27.25
N LEU A 505 7.85 -18.86 25.99
CA LEU A 505 8.23 -17.74 25.13
C LEU A 505 7.67 -16.42 25.68
N ALA A 506 6.41 -16.40 26.07
CA ALA A 506 5.76 -15.21 26.62
C ALA A 506 6.41 -14.74 27.92
N ASP A 507 6.71 -15.66 28.86
CA ASP A 507 7.42 -15.35 30.11
C ASP A 507 8.79 -14.76 29.84
N TRP A 508 9.54 -15.31 28.87
CA TRP A 508 10.84 -14.77 28.48
C TRP A 508 10.72 -13.39 27.83
N LEU A 509 9.76 -13.18 26.93
CA LEU A 509 9.52 -11.88 26.28
C LEU A 509 9.17 -10.80 27.30
N GLU A 510 8.35 -11.13 28.32
CA GLU A 510 7.85 -10.19 29.32
C GLU A 510 8.89 -9.89 30.44
N ASN A 511 9.70 -10.88 30.84
CA ASN A 511 10.48 -10.81 32.09
C ASN A 511 12.01 -10.88 31.91
N SER A 512 12.51 -11.20 30.72
CA SER A 512 13.96 -11.34 30.51
C SER A 512 14.59 -10.04 30.04
N ALA A 513 15.67 -9.62 30.68
CA ALA A 513 16.50 -8.49 30.25
C ALA A 513 17.12 -8.67 28.86
N ASP A 514 17.19 -9.92 28.37
CA ASP A 514 17.70 -10.24 27.03
C ASP A 514 16.59 -10.25 25.96
N SER A 515 15.32 -10.07 26.35
CA SER A 515 14.23 -10.05 25.39
C SER A 515 14.17 -8.74 24.60
N PRO A 516 13.70 -8.75 23.35
CA PRO A 516 13.52 -7.52 22.58
C PRO A 516 12.48 -6.58 23.21
N VAL A 517 11.48 -7.10 23.89
CA VAL A 517 10.46 -6.28 24.57
C VAL A 517 11.12 -5.40 25.64
N GLU A 518 11.97 -5.98 26.51
CA GLU A 518 12.70 -5.21 27.53
C GLU A 518 13.78 -4.29 26.94
N GLN A 519 14.45 -4.71 25.86
CA GLN A 519 15.57 -3.94 25.30
C GLN A 519 15.14 -2.74 24.47
N PHE A 520 14.00 -2.83 23.76
CA PHE A 520 13.61 -1.85 22.74
C PHE A 520 12.28 -1.13 23.03
N THR A 521 11.55 -1.50 24.09
CA THR A 521 10.37 -0.75 24.52
C THR A 521 10.80 0.39 25.45
N PRO A 522 10.43 1.66 25.15
CA PRO A 522 10.80 2.78 26.00
C PRO A 522 10.23 2.67 27.42
N ALA A 523 11.05 2.97 28.41
CA ALA A 523 10.62 2.92 29.80
C ALA A 523 9.42 3.86 30.06
N GLY A 524 8.39 3.33 30.74
CA GLY A 524 7.18 4.08 31.10
C GLY A 524 6.12 4.14 30.01
N THR A 525 6.35 3.46 28.87
CA THR A 525 5.29 3.23 27.87
C THR A 525 4.62 1.87 28.10
N ASP A 526 3.50 1.63 27.42
CA ASP A 526 2.82 0.33 27.48
C ASP A 526 3.75 -0.77 26.92
N ILE A 527 3.69 -1.98 27.48
CA ILE A 527 4.55 -3.11 27.06
C ILE A 527 4.40 -3.45 25.57
N ASP A 528 3.24 -3.17 25.00
CA ASP A 528 2.92 -3.41 23.60
C ASP A 528 3.10 -2.18 22.70
N SER A 529 3.75 -1.11 23.19
CA SER A 529 3.94 0.14 22.42
C SER A 529 4.88 -0.01 21.21
N VAL A 530 5.74 -1.04 21.22
CA VAL A 530 6.67 -1.37 20.11
C VAL A 530 6.35 -2.72 19.50
N PHE A 531 5.99 -3.71 20.31
CA PHE A 531 5.71 -5.08 19.91
C PHE A 531 4.27 -5.46 20.26
N ASP A 532 3.41 -5.59 19.25
CA ASP A 532 2.04 -6.06 19.42
C ASP A 532 2.02 -7.60 19.33
N ALA A 533 2.07 -8.26 20.48
CA ALA A 533 2.10 -9.72 20.57
C ALA A 533 0.69 -10.30 20.62
N LYS A 534 0.44 -11.32 19.79
CA LYS A 534 -0.82 -12.07 19.71
C LYS A 534 -0.55 -13.56 19.80
N VAL A 535 -1.46 -14.31 20.43
CA VAL A 535 -1.38 -15.77 20.48
C VAL A 535 -2.55 -16.41 19.76
N ILE A 536 -2.26 -17.48 19.00
CA ILE A 536 -3.25 -18.28 18.31
C ILE A 536 -3.13 -19.72 18.80
N TYR A 537 -4.13 -20.21 19.52
CA TYR A 537 -4.19 -21.58 20.04
C TYR A 537 -4.74 -22.53 18.99
N GLN A 538 -4.25 -23.79 19.00
CA GLN A 538 -4.69 -24.84 18.10
C GLN A 538 -6.07 -25.39 18.44
N GLN A 539 -6.45 -25.30 19.72
CA GLN A 539 -7.75 -25.73 20.24
C GLN A 539 -8.84 -24.75 19.78
N GLY A 540 -10.09 -25.21 19.74
CA GLY A 540 -11.23 -24.34 19.58
C GLY A 540 -11.38 -23.40 20.80
N TYR A 541 -12.00 -22.25 20.62
CA TYR A 541 -12.10 -21.21 21.65
C TYR A 541 -12.76 -21.66 22.97
N HIS A 542 -13.62 -22.68 22.93
CA HIS A 542 -14.23 -23.27 24.12
C HIS A 542 -13.22 -23.95 25.06
N ASP A 543 -12.10 -24.42 24.51
CA ASP A 543 -11.09 -25.17 25.24
C ASP A 543 -9.89 -24.30 25.67
N VAL A 544 -9.96 -22.98 25.41
CA VAL A 544 -8.94 -22.00 25.83
C VAL A 544 -9.39 -21.31 27.11
N ASP A 545 -8.69 -21.59 28.21
CA ASP A 545 -8.91 -20.90 29.49
C ASP A 545 -8.13 -19.57 29.52
N LEU A 546 -8.84 -18.44 29.38
CA LEU A 546 -8.24 -17.10 29.46
C LEU A 546 -7.52 -16.84 30.78
N GLY A 547 -7.92 -17.52 31.87
CA GLY A 547 -7.23 -17.41 33.16
C GLY A 547 -5.83 -18.00 33.17
N ALA A 548 -5.52 -18.90 32.23
CA ALA A 548 -4.21 -19.53 32.07
C ALA A 548 -3.34 -18.89 30.97
N VAL A 549 -3.88 -17.94 30.19
CA VAL A 549 -3.14 -17.26 29.12
C VAL A 549 -2.07 -16.31 29.71
N PRO A 550 -0.83 -16.35 29.19
CA PRO A 550 0.22 -15.41 29.62
C PRO A 550 -0.18 -13.94 29.45
N ARG A 551 0.25 -13.11 30.38
CA ARG A 551 -0.12 -11.69 30.43
C ARG A 551 0.41 -10.87 29.27
N LEU A 552 1.50 -11.25 28.65
CA LEU A 552 2.02 -10.63 27.44
C LEU A 552 0.94 -10.53 26.33
N PHE A 553 0.06 -11.53 26.23
CA PHE A 553 -1.05 -11.58 25.28
C PHE A 553 -2.36 -10.97 25.82
N MET A 554 -2.33 -10.45 27.02
CA MET A 554 -3.41 -9.68 27.65
C MET A 554 -2.80 -8.49 28.40
N PRO A 555 -2.07 -7.60 27.70
CA PRO A 555 -1.32 -6.52 28.33
C PRO A 555 -2.26 -5.52 29.00
N LYS A 556 -1.73 -4.82 29.99
CA LYS A 556 -2.37 -3.62 30.53
C LYS A 556 -1.98 -2.43 29.67
N VAL A 557 -2.97 -1.68 29.21
CA VAL A 557 -2.76 -0.58 28.25
C VAL A 557 -3.41 0.72 28.73
N GLY A 558 -2.83 1.84 28.23
CA GLY A 558 -3.30 3.18 28.49
C GLY A 558 -3.06 3.66 29.93
N HIS A 559 -3.41 4.92 30.20
CA HIS A 559 -3.17 5.53 31.51
C HIS A 559 -3.95 4.87 32.65
N ARG A 560 -5.04 4.13 32.34
CA ARG A 560 -5.83 3.39 33.33
C ARG A 560 -5.35 1.98 33.56
N GLN A 561 -4.38 1.51 32.79
CA GLN A 561 -3.81 0.16 32.88
C GLN A 561 -4.90 -0.92 32.88
N VAL A 562 -5.87 -0.83 31.94
CA VAL A 562 -6.89 -1.83 31.72
C VAL A 562 -6.36 -2.96 30.85
N ILE A 563 -6.87 -4.17 31.06
CA ILE A 563 -6.43 -5.35 30.30
C ILE A 563 -7.02 -5.32 28.89
N ASP A 564 -6.17 -5.47 27.88
CA ASP A 564 -6.58 -5.74 26.51
C ASP A 564 -6.82 -7.25 26.33
N TRP A 565 -8.10 -7.63 26.14
CA TRP A 565 -8.52 -9.02 26.01
C TRP A 565 -8.53 -9.52 24.56
N GLU A 566 -8.32 -8.65 23.58
CA GLU A 566 -8.58 -8.91 22.16
C GLU A 566 -7.38 -9.48 21.40
N LYS A 567 -6.31 -9.91 22.07
CA LYS A 567 -5.09 -10.43 21.45
C LYS A 567 -4.95 -11.96 21.55
N VAL A 568 -5.98 -12.65 22.03
CA VAL A 568 -6.00 -14.11 22.20
C VAL A 568 -6.99 -14.73 21.22
N TYR A 569 -6.47 -15.60 20.38
CA TYR A 569 -7.21 -16.25 19.31
C TYR A 569 -7.13 -17.77 19.41
N ALA A 570 -8.08 -18.43 18.77
CA ALA A 570 -8.18 -19.88 18.67
C ALA A 570 -8.44 -20.29 17.22
N ALA A 571 -7.95 -21.45 16.82
CA ALA A 571 -8.27 -22.05 15.53
C ALA A 571 -9.78 -22.39 15.42
N ILE A 572 -10.29 -22.32 14.19
CA ILE A 572 -11.66 -22.75 13.87
C ILE A 572 -11.59 -24.19 13.36
N PRO A 573 -12.23 -25.19 14.03
CA PRO A 573 -12.01 -26.60 13.73
C PRO A 573 -12.30 -27.03 12.28
N HIS A 574 -13.21 -26.34 11.59
CA HIS A 574 -13.57 -26.62 10.20
C HIS A 574 -12.91 -25.69 9.18
N ASN A 575 -12.12 -24.73 9.66
CA ASN A 575 -11.33 -23.79 8.85
C ASN A 575 -10.05 -23.44 9.61
N ASP A 576 -9.19 -24.46 9.78
CA ASP A 576 -8.02 -24.39 10.66
C ASP A 576 -6.88 -23.60 10.03
N ILE A 577 -6.54 -22.45 10.63
CA ILE A 577 -5.42 -21.60 10.20
C ILE A 577 -4.08 -22.35 10.18
N PHE A 578 -3.86 -23.31 11.07
CA PHE A 578 -2.63 -24.11 11.08
C PHE A 578 -2.52 -24.97 9.82
N GLU A 579 -3.63 -25.56 9.35
CA GLU A 579 -3.66 -26.31 8.10
C GLU A 579 -3.57 -25.38 6.90
N GLU A 580 -4.36 -24.30 6.88
CA GLU A 580 -4.41 -23.35 5.76
C GLU A 580 -3.05 -22.66 5.55
N ARG A 581 -2.39 -22.26 6.62
CA ARG A 581 -1.08 -21.60 6.58
C ARG A 581 0.09 -22.55 6.72
N LYS A 582 -0.16 -23.87 6.79
CA LYS A 582 0.85 -24.94 6.97
C LYS A 582 1.78 -24.60 8.13
N ILE A 583 1.19 -24.36 9.29
CA ILE A 583 1.93 -24.08 10.52
C ILE A 583 2.18 -25.41 11.25
N ASP A 584 3.43 -25.64 11.64
CA ASP A 584 3.80 -26.84 12.40
C ASP A 584 3.07 -26.88 13.75
N ARG A 585 2.61 -28.05 14.16
CA ARG A 585 1.89 -28.24 15.42
C ARG A 585 2.80 -28.11 16.67
N ALA A 586 4.11 -28.11 16.49
CA ALA A 586 5.05 -27.71 17.54
C ALA A 586 5.02 -26.21 17.84
N GLY A 587 4.29 -25.44 17.01
CA GLY A 587 4.15 -24.01 17.12
C GLY A 587 5.26 -23.23 16.39
N ALA A 588 4.98 -21.97 16.13
CA ALA A 588 5.90 -21.05 15.46
C ALA A 588 5.67 -19.61 15.92
N LEU A 589 6.73 -18.81 15.93
CA LEU A 589 6.65 -17.36 16.02
C LEU A 589 6.79 -16.77 14.61
N VAL A 590 5.77 -16.04 14.16
CA VAL A 590 5.79 -15.28 12.91
C VAL A 590 5.93 -13.80 13.24
N ILE A 591 7.06 -13.21 12.86
CA ILE A 591 7.35 -11.77 13.06
C ILE A 591 6.92 -11.03 11.80
N VAL A 592 6.12 -9.98 11.95
CA VAL A 592 5.59 -9.17 10.84
C VAL A 592 5.97 -7.70 11.03
N ARG A 593 6.46 -7.09 9.95
CA ARG A 593 6.91 -5.70 9.90
C ARG A 593 5.74 -4.72 10.03
N PRO A 594 6.02 -3.45 10.36
CA PRO A 594 5.03 -2.38 10.42
C PRO A 594 4.24 -2.13 9.12
N ASP A 595 4.71 -2.61 7.97
CA ASP A 595 4.05 -2.54 6.65
C ASP A 595 3.44 -3.87 6.20
N MET A 596 3.16 -4.79 7.13
CA MET A 596 2.51 -6.09 6.92
C MET A 596 3.32 -7.13 6.12
N TYR A 597 4.63 -7.02 6.04
CA TYR A 597 5.45 -8.06 5.42
C TYR A 597 6.02 -9.02 6.47
N VAL A 598 6.03 -10.32 6.15
CA VAL A 598 6.59 -11.35 7.01
C VAL A 598 8.10 -11.17 7.07
N ALA A 599 8.60 -10.84 8.26
CA ALA A 599 10.00 -10.57 8.50
C ALA A 599 10.78 -11.82 8.89
N HIS A 600 10.22 -12.65 9.77
CA HIS A 600 10.88 -13.87 10.22
C HIS A 600 9.87 -14.94 10.63
N VAL A 601 10.28 -16.21 10.49
CA VAL A 601 9.59 -17.38 11.05
C VAL A 601 10.60 -18.12 11.92
N LEU A 602 10.27 -18.35 13.19
CA LEU A 602 11.17 -18.93 14.18
C LEU A 602 10.43 -19.97 15.04
N PRO A 603 11.13 -20.99 15.56
CA PRO A 603 10.57 -21.84 16.61
C PRO A 603 10.33 -21.03 17.89
N LEU A 604 9.35 -21.43 18.71
CA LEU A 604 9.01 -20.75 19.97
C LEU A 604 10.16 -20.73 20.98
N SER A 605 11.18 -21.58 20.80
CA SER A 605 12.37 -21.66 21.65
C SER A 605 13.55 -20.78 21.21
N ALA A 606 13.47 -20.11 20.04
CA ALA A 606 14.59 -19.37 19.40
C ALA A 606 14.86 -18.00 20.02
N ARG A 607 15.13 -17.95 21.32
CA ARG A 607 15.27 -16.71 22.09
C ARG A 607 16.43 -15.83 21.61
N ALA A 608 17.58 -16.44 21.34
CA ALA A 608 18.77 -15.72 20.89
C ALA A 608 18.56 -15.12 19.50
N GLU A 609 17.99 -15.90 18.57
CA GLU A 609 17.73 -15.49 17.19
C GLU A 609 16.71 -14.35 17.12
N ILE A 610 15.68 -14.36 18.01
CA ILE A 610 14.70 -13.27 18.12
C ILE A 610 15.40 -11.98 18.54
N THR A 611 16.23 -12.04 19.59
CA THR A 611 16.98 -10.88 20.07
C THR A 611 17.95 -10.36 19.03
N GLU A 612 18.70 -11.24 18.36
CA GLU A 612 19.66 -10.87 17.32
C GLU A 612 18.98 -10.21 16.12
N PHE A 613 17.84 -10.74 15.68
CA PHE A 613 17.06 -10.17 14.58
C PHE A 613 16.68 -8.70 14.88
N PHE A 614 16.12 -8.42 16.06
CA PHE A 614 15.74 -7.05 16.41
C PHE A 614 16.94 -6.14 16.68
N ALA A 615 18.03 -6.67 17.23
CA ALA A 615 19.26 -5.91 17.49
C ALA A 615 19.96 -5.41 16.21
N GLN A 616 19.71 -6.04 15.05
CA GLN A 616 20.20 -5.56 13.75
C GLN A 616 19.43 -4.33 13.23
N ASN A 617 18.19 -4.13 13.69
CA ASN A 617 17.30 -3.11 13.17
C ASN A 617 16.93 -2.02 14.16
N MET A 618 17.11 -2.28 15.45
CA MET A 618 16.63 -1.41 16.51
C MET A 618 17.74 -0.94 17.43
N VAL A 619 17.61 0.29 17.88
CA VAL A 619 18.52 0.89 18.88
C VAL A 619 17.96 0.62 20.27
N ARG A 620 18.80 0.10 21.17
CA ARG A 620 18.41 -0.13 22.57
C ARG A 620 17.98 1.18 23.23
N THR A 621 16.83 1.15 23.88
CA THR A 621 16.39 2.28 24.68
C THR A 621 17.34 2.45 25.87
N LYS A 622 17.81 3.68 26.10
CA LYS A 622 18.66 3.96 27.27
C LYS A 622 17.84 3.64 28.52
N VAL A 623 18.33 2.72 29.34
CA VAL A 623 17.80 2.52 30.69
C VAL A 623 17.86 3.87 31.39
N ALA A 624 16.73 4.41 31.81
CA ALA A 624 16.71 5.62 32.61
C ALA A 624 17.48 5.30 33.92
N ASN A 625 18.72 5.78 34.02
CA ASN A 625 19.43 5.73 35.27
C ASN A 625 18.70 6.64 36.27
N PHE A 626 17.79 6.07 37.05
CA PHE A 626 17.30 6.70 38.27
C PHE A 626 18.47 6.80 39.25
N SER A 627 19.17 7.92 39.23
CA SER A 627 20.11 8.34 40.26
C SER A 627 19.39 9.04 41.40
#